data_15b149b0ebaad729c963beb33d280a0d
#
_entry.id   15b149b0ebaad729c963beb33d280a0d
#
_cell.length_a   1.000
_cell.length_b   1.000
_cell.length_c   1.000
_cell.angle_alpha   90.00
_cell.angle_beta   90.00
_cell.angle_gamma   90.00
#
_symmetry.space_group_name_H-M   'P 1'
#
loop_
_entity.id
_entity.type
_entity.pdbx_description
1 polymer ?
#
loop_
_entity_poly.entity_id
_entity_poly.type
_entity_poly.pdbx_seq_one_letter_code
_entity_poly.pdbx_strand_id
1 'polypeptide(L)'
;MKIYTLMENTVKDEAFCCEHGLSLYVETPRHRLLFDTGGSAAFADNAAKLGVDLSQVDICVISHGHNDHGGGLAKFLELNSTAPIYISRYGFERHFAGTEREISITAALQDSGRFVLVDDYLKIDDELELCSCNEKKAQHFADSFGLNMLQGDEFLPDDFRHEQYLTIFEKGRKVLLSGCSHKGILNLMEWLKPDICIGGFHFMKLATCGEDAKVLQEAARE
;
A
#
# COMPACT_ATOMS: atom_id res chain seq x y z
N MET A 1 14.37 4.41 -12.90
CA MET A 1 13.61 3.52 -12.00
C MET A 1 13.16 2.27 -12.75
N LYS A 2 13.18 1.11 -12.08
CA LYS A 2 12.55 -0.13 -12.55
C LYS A 2 11.59 -0.62 -11.48
N ILE A 3 10.46 -1.17 -11.88
CA ILE A 3 9.44 -1.71 -10.98
C ILE A 3 9.16 -3.15 -11.39
N TYR A 4 9.18 -4.05 -10.41
CA TYR A 4 8.81 -5.45 -10.56
C TYR A 4 7.58 -5.70 -9.69
N THR A 5 6.51 -6.19 -10.29
CA THR A 5 5.34 -6.64 -9.54
C THR A 5 5.62 -8.03 -8.99
N LEU A 6 5.77 -8.12 -7.68
CA LEU A 6 6.01 -9.37 -6.97
C LEU A 6 4.70 -10.07 -6.61
N MET A 7 3.64 -9.30 -6.36
CA MET A 7 2.31 -9.82 -6.07
C MET A 7 1.24 -8.83 -6.55
N GLU A 8 0.20 -9.37 -7.18
CA GLU A 8 -1.05 -8.67 -7.47
C GLU A 8 -2.20 -9.68 -7.69
N ASN A 9 -3.43 -9.19 -7.87
CA ASN A 9 -4.65 -9.99 -7.91
C ASN A 9 -4.73 -11.01 -9.06
N THR A 10 -3.98 -10.80 -10.12
CA THR A 10 -4.03 -11.63 -11.33
C THR A 10 -2.63 -11.95 -11.83
N VAL A 11 -2.50 -13.02 -12.62
CA VAL A 11 -1.25 -13.41 -13.24
C VAL A 11 -1.49 -13.79 -14.71
N LYS A 12 -0.55 -13.41 -15.58
CA LYS A 12 -0.57 -13.83 -17.00
C LYS A 12 0.25 -15.09 -17.26
N ASP A 13 1.28 -15.32 -16.47
CA ASP A 13 2.18 -16.46 -16.59
C ASP A 13 1.99 -17.36 -15.36
N GLU A 14 1.54 -18.59 -15.58
CA GLU A 14 1.26 -19.60 -14.54
C GLU A 14 2.51 -19.98 -13.72
N ALA A 15 3.69 -19.59 -14.15
CA ALA A 15 4.91 -19.74 -13.36
C ALA A 15 4.91 -18.87 -12.09
N PHE A 16 4.10 -17.82 -12.03
CA PHE A 16 3.97 -16.92 -10.88
C PHE A 16 2.72 -17.21 -10.07
N CYS A 17 2.77 -16.87 -8.80
CA CYS A 17 1.60 -16.88 -7.92
C CYS A 17 0.89 -15.53 -7.98
N CYS A 18 -0.44 -15.53 -7.82
CA CYS A 18 -1.25 -14.33 -7.58
C CYS A 18 -2.13 -14.54 -6.34
N GLU A 19 -2.39 -13.48 -5.63
CA GLU A 19 -3.33 -13.44 -4.51
C GLU A 19 -3.90 -12.02 -4.40
N HIS A 20 -4.99 -11.86 -3.65
CA HIS A 20 -5.51 -10.54 -3.37
C HIS A 20 -4.48 -9.74 -2.55
N GLY A 21 -4.04 -8.61 -3.08
CA GLY A 21 -3.04 -7.77 -2.47
C GLY A 21 -2.01 -7.22 -3.47
N LEU A 22 -1.02 -6.52 -2.94
CA LEU A 22 0.02 -5.88 -3.74
C LEU A 22 1.40 -6.10 -3.10
N SER A 23 2.42 -6.31 -3.93
CA SER A 23 3.83 -6.16 -3.56
C SER A 23 4.63 -5.71 -4.78
N LEU A 24 5.35 -4.62 -4.63
CA LEU A 24 6.20 -4.04 -5.66
C LEU A 24 7.65 -3.97 -5.16
N TYR A 25 8.58 -4.48 -5.96
CA TYR A 25 10.00 -4.18 -5.77
C TYR A 25 10.42 -3.08 -6.74
N VAL A 26 11.08 -2.06 -6.22
CA VAL A 26 11.43 -0.85 -6.99
C VAL A 26 12.90 -0.56 -6.87
N GLU A 27 13.58 -0.48 -8.01
CA GLU A 27 14.96 -0.02 -8.10
C GLU A 27 15.00 1.44 -8.58
N THR A 28 15.54 2.30 -7.74
CA THR A 28 15.86 3.67 -8.09
C THR A 28 17.39 3.82 -8.22
N PRO A 29 17.94 4.97 -8.60
CA PRO A 29 19.38 5.20 -8.58
C PRO A 29 20.01 5.05 -7.20
N ARG A 30 19.26 5.25 -6.12
CA ARG A 30 19.76 5.28 -4.75
C ARG A 30 19.25 4.12 -3.88
N HIS A 31 18.07 3.57 -4.20
CA HIS A 31 17.37 2.65 -3.33
C HIS A 31 16.89 1.38 -4.02
N ARG A 32 16.80 0.33 -3.23
CA ARG A 32 16.08 -0.92 -3.51
C ARG A 32 14.92 -1.02 -2.54
N LEU A 33 13.74 -0.64 -3.02
CA LEU A 33 12.55 -0.51 -2.21
C LEU A 33 11.68 -1.77 -2.31
N LEU A 34 11.08 -2.15 -1.19
CA LEU A 34 9.92 -3.03 -1.19
C LEU A 34 8.70 -2.21 -0.75
N PHE A 35 7.70 -2.10 -1.61
CA PHE A 35 6.43 -1.43 -1.32
C PHE A 35 5.35 -2.50 -1.23
N ASP A 36 4.81 -2.69 -0.02
CA ASP A 36 3.91 -3.78 0.38
C ASP A 36 4.50 -5.20 0.21
N THR A 37 3.88 -6.17 0.85
CA THR A 37 4.38 -7.56 0.90
C THR A 37 3.34 -8.60 0.48
N GLY A 38 2.19 -8.16 -0.06
CA GLY A 38 1.08 -9.08 -0.33
C GLY A 38 0.41 -9.64 0.92
N GLY A 39 -0.47 -10.59 0.74
CA GLY A 39 -1.22 -11.25 1.82
C GLY A 39 -0.49 -12.40 2.49
N SER A 40 0.58 -12.92 1.86
CA SER A 40 1.30 -14.10 2.32
C SER A 40 2.80 -14.06 1.98
N ALA A 41 3.49 -15.20 2.19
CA ALA A 41 4.89 -15.36 1.79
C ALA A 41 5.10 -15.49 0.26
N ALA A 42 4.04 -15.61 -0.53
CA ALA A 42 4.12 -15.92 -1.96
C ALA A 42 4.83 -14.83 -2.79
N PHE A 43 4.82 -13.57 -2.35
CA PHE A 43 5.61 -12.50 -3.00
C PHE A 43 7.11 -12.81 -3.04
N ALA A 44 7.64 -13.50 -2.02
CA ALA A 44 9.05 -13.87 -1.96
C ALA A 44 9.41 -14.96 -2.97
N ASP A 45 8.50 -15.90 -3.23
CA ASP A 45 8.68 -16.91 -4.27
C ASP A 45 8.71 -16.27 -5.66
N ASN A 46 7.83 -15.30 -5.90
CA ASN A 46 7.83 -14.53 -7.14
C ASN A 46 9.09 -13.66 -7.28
N ALA A 47 9.56 -13.05 -6.18
CA ALA A 47 10.83 -12.32 -6.17
C ALA A 47 11.99 -13.20 -6.61
N ALA A 48 12.09 -14.42 -6.06
CA ALA A 48 13.13 -15.38 -6.42
C ALA A 48 13.09 -15.77 -7.90
N LYS A 49 11.89 -16.00 -8.45
CA LYS A 49 11.69 -16.31 -9.88
C LYS A 49 12.07 -15.14 -10.80
N LEU A 50 11.89 -13.91 -10.35
CA LEU A 50 12.27 -12.69 -11.07
C LEU A 50 13.76 -12.33 -10.88
N GLY A 51 14.52 -13.08 -10.07
CA GLY A 51 15.91 -12.80 -9.75
C GLY A 51 16.08 -11.59 -8.82
N VAL A 52 15.04 -11.24 -8.06
CA VAL A 52 15.06 -10.17 -7.07
C VAL A 52 15.54 -10.74 -5.73
N ASP A 53 16.65 -10.20 -5.22
CA ASP A 53 17.20 -10.55 -3.91
C ASP A 53 16.63 -9.61 -2.83
N LEU A 54 15.65 -10.10 -2.08
CA LEU A 54 14.99 -9.34 -1.01
C LEU A 54 15.91 -9.02 0.16
N SER A 55 17.03 -9.72 0.32
CA SER A 55 18.05 -9.40 1.35
C SER A 55 18.75 -8.07 1.07
N GLN A 56 18.74 -7.61 -0.18
CA GLN A 56 19.34 -6.37 -0.64
C GLN A 56 18.39 -5.16 -0.61
N VAL A 57 17.15 -5.36 -0.20
CA VAL A 57 16.23 -4.26 0.04
C VAL A 57 16.77 -3.39 1.17
N ASP A 58 16.84 -2.08 0.95
CA ASP A 58 17.33 -1.11 1.91
C ASP A 58 16.20 -0.31 2.60
N ILE A 59 15.01 -0.29 2.01
CA ILE A 59 13.81 0.35 2.56
C ILE A 59 12.58 -0.51 2.24
N CYS A 60 11.75 -0.79 3.26
CA CYS A 60 10.41 -1.35 3.08
C CYS A 60 9.37 -0.30 3.49
N VAL A 61 8.30 -0.16 2.70
CA VAL A 61 7.17 0.72 2.98
C VAL A 61 5.89 -0.11 2.94
N ILE A 62 5.07 0.00 3.97
CA ILE A 62 3.73 -0.58 4.01
C ILE A 62 2.73 0.55 3.80
N SER A 63 1.92 0.41 2.77
CA SER A 63 0.95 1.43 2.35
C SER A 63 -0.15 1.65 3.38
N HIS A 64 -0.65 0.58 4.02
CA HIS A 64 -1.72 0.65 5.00
C HIS A 64 -1.83 -0.63 5.85
N GLY A 65 -2.68 -0.61 6.86
CA GLY A 65 -2.78 -1.63 7.90
C GLY A 65 -3.54 -2.91 7.54
N HIS A 66 -3.86 -3.17 6.27
CA HIS A 66 -4.57 -4.37 5.86
C HIS A 66 -3.61 -5.54 5.55
N ASN A 67 -4.05 -6.75 5.86
CA ASN A 67 -3.23 -7.95 5.78
C ASN A 67 -2.89 -8.38 4.33
N ASP A 68 -3.68 -7.99 3.34
CA ASP A 68 -3.39 -8.21 1.93
C ASP A 68 -2.24 -7.35 1.39
N HIS A 69 -1.74 -6.40 2.19
CA HIS A 69 -0.57 -5.56 1.91
C HIS A 69 0.60 -5.80 2.87
N GLY A 70 0.32 -6.21 4.11
CA GLY A 70 1.33 -6.47 5.13
C GLY A 70 1.43 -7.92 5.59
N GLY A 71 0.67 -8.84 5.01
CA GLY A 71 0.65 -10.25 5.44
C GLY A 71 1.96 -11.00 5.21
N GLY A 72 2.74 -10.60 4.23
CA GLY A 72 4.07 -11.15 3.96
C GLY A 72 5.20 -10.61 4.83
N LEU A 73 4.93 -9.65 5.73
CA LEU A 73 5.97 -8.99 6.56
C LEU A 73 6.79 -9.97 7.39
N ALA A 74 6.18 -11.01 7.97
CA ALA A 74 6.92 -12.04 8.71
C ALA A 74 7.99 -12.68 7.82
N LYS A 75 7.64 -13.00 6.57
CA LYS A 75 8.59 -13.55 5.60
C LYS A 75 9.67 -12.55 5.20
N PHE A 76 9.32 -11.29 5.03
CA PHE A 76 10.31 -10.25 4.75
C PHE A 76 11.33 -10.10 5.90
N LEU A 77 10.88 -10.11 7.15
CA LEU A 77 11.74 -10.05 8.34
C LEU A 77 12.70 -11.24 8.44
N GLU A 78 12.32 -12.43 7.96
CA GLU A 78 13.22 -13.59 7.88
C GLU A 78 14.31 -13.40 6.81
N LEU A 79 13.97 -12.81 5.67
CA LEU A 79 14.86 -12.69 4.50
C LEU A 79 15.78 -11.46 4.57
N ASN A 80 15.32 -10.41 5.26
CA ASN A 80 16.03 -9.14 5.37
C ASN A 80 16.17 -8.74 6.83
N SER A 81 17.42 -8.57 7.29
CA SER A 81 17.71 -8.26 8.69
C SER A 81 17.98 -6.78 8.98
N THR A 82 18.01 -5.92 7.97
CA THR A 82 18.54 -4.55 8.10
C THR A 82 17.58 -3.43 7.68
N ALA A 83 16.76 -3.62 6.64
CA ALA A 83 15.92 -2.56 6.10
C ALA A 83 14.91 -2.02 7.13
N PRO A 84 14.82 -0.73 7.38
CA PRO A 84 13.70 -0.15 8.13
C PRO A 84 12.39 -0.39 7.38
N ILE A 85 11.30 -0.58 8.14
CA ILE A 85 9.96 -0.78 7.62
C ILE A 85 9.11 0.42 8.02
N TYR A 86 8.82 1.28 7.06
CA TYR A 86 8.00 2.47 7.28
C TYR A 86 6.52 2.12 7.18
N ILE A 87 5.77 2.38 8.23
CA ILE A 87 4.33 2.15 8.31
C ILE A 87 3.66 3.32 9.03
N SER A 88 2.43 3.65 8.67
CA SER A 88 1.66 4.63 9.43
C SER A 88 1.61 4.26 10.93
N ARG A 89 1.66 5.24 11.82
CA ARG A 89 1.50 5.02 13.25
C ARG A 89 0.21 4.28 13.62
N TYR A 90 -0.80 4.34 12.75
CA TYR A 90 -2.08 3.67 12.87
C TYR A 90 -2.11 2.30 12.18
N GLY A 91 -1.02 1.88 11.52
CA GLY A 91 -0.97 0.68 10.67
C GLY A 91 -1.14 -0.66 11.38
N PHE A 92 -1.06 -0.67 12.72
CA PHE A 92 -1.30 -1.86 13.55
C PHE A 92 -2.62 -1.80 14.33
N GLU A 93 -3.47 -0.82 14.05
CA GLU A 93 -4.83 -0.81 14.58
C GLU A 93 -5.65 -1.96 14.00
N ARG A 94 -6.78 -2.25 14.62
CA ARG A 94 -7.60 -3.39 14.20
C ARG A 94 -8.61 -2.98 13.15
N HIS A 95 -8.53 -3.63 11.99
CA HIS A 95 -9.37 -3.39 10.81
C HIS A 95 -10.16 -4.64 10.46
N PHE A 96 -11.38 -4.47 9.94
CA PHE A 96 -12.31 -5.55 9.66
C PHE A 96 -13.03 -5.35 8.34
N ALA A 97 -13.30 -6.45 7.63
CA ALA A 97 -14.29 -6.48 6.56
C ALA A 97 -15.61 -6.94 7.17
N GLY A 98 -16.59 -6.03 7.23
CA GLY A 98 -17.76 -6.19 8.10
C GLY A 98 -17.36 -6.07 9.57
N THR A 99 -17.94 -6.90 10.43
CA THR A 99 -17.60 -6.96 11.86
C THR A 99 -16.99 -8.30 12.30
N GLU A 100 -16.91 -9.27 11.39
CA GLU A 100 -16.53 -10.65 11.70
C GLU A 100 -15.14 -11.02 11.20
N ARG A 101 -14.72 -10.48 10.04
CA ARG A 101 -13.45 -10.85 9.44
C ARG A 101 -12.39 -9.78 9.71
N GLU A 102 -11.50 -10.06 10.64
CA GLU A 102 -10.32 -9.22 10.88
C GLU A 102 -9.36 -9.28 9.69
N ILE A 103 -8.89 -8.12 9.28
CA ILE A 103 -7.98 -7.93 8.14
C ILE A 103 -6.73 -7.12 8.53
N SER A 104 -6.43 -7.06 9.82
CA SER A 104 -5.31 -6.29 10.35
C SER A 104 -3.95 -6.95 10.06
N ILE A 105 -2.90 -6.15 10.04
CA ILE A 105 -1.53 -6.64 10.18
C ILE A 105 -1.31 -7.09 11.63
N THR A 106 -0.63 -8.21 11.82
CA THR A 106 -0.36 -8.77 13.15
C THR A 106 0.51 -7.83 13.98
N ALA A 107 -0.03 -7.29 15.07
CA ALA A 107 0.66 -6.33 15.95
C ALA A 107 1.95 -6.89 16.58
N ALA A 108 2.04 -8.21 16.79
CA ALA A 108 3.24 -8.86 17.34
C ALA A 108 4.51 -8.63 16.50
N LEU A 109 4.39 -8.27 15.22
CA LEU A 109 5.52 -7.94 14.38
C LEU A 109 6.28 -6.68 14.84
N GLN A 110 5.62 -5.78 15.59
CA GLN A 110 6.25 -4.57 16.15
C GLN A 110 7.46 -4.90 17.03
N ASP A 111 7.47 -6.04 17.71
CA ASP A 111 8.56 -6.48 18.58
C ASP A 111 9.87 -6.74 17.84
N SER A 112 9.85 -6.80 16.52
CA SER A 112 11.06 -6.92 15.69
C SER A 112 12.02 -5.73 15.80
N GLY A 113 11.55 -4.58 16.28
CA GLY A 113 12.33 -3.35 16.38
C GLY A 113 12.70 -2.71 15.03
N ARG A 114 12.08 -3.16 13.93
CA ARG A 114 12.37 -2.73 12.56
C ARG A 114 11.42 -1.67 12.04
N PHE A 115 10.32 -1.42 12.73
CA PHE A 115 9.28 -0.49 12.28
C PHE A 115 9.59 0.95 12.63
N VAL A 116 9.47 1.81 11.63
CA VAL A 116 9.47 3.26 11.76
C VAL A 116 8.04 3.72 11.61
N LEU A 117 7.44 4.16 12.71
CA LEU A 117 6.07 4.67 12.71
C LEU A 117 6.05 6.07 12.13
N VAL A 118 5.32 6.24 11.04
CA VAL A 118 5.20 7.50 10.31
C VAL A 118 3.95 8.24 10.76
N ASP A 119 4.10 9.50 11.06
CA ASP A 119 2.99 10.44 11.26
C ASP A 119 2.39 10.84 9.90
N ASP A 120 1.87 12.04 9.75
CA ASP A 120 1.20 12.45 8.51
C ASP A 120 2.17 12.72 7.35
N TYR A 121 3.43 13.02 7.65
CA TYR A 121 4.45 13.29 6.64
C TYR A 121 5.83 12.90 7.15
N LEU A 122 6.63 12.32 6.26
CA LEU A 122 8.05 12.04 6.49
C LEU A 122 8.83 12.20 5.19
N LYS A 123 9.80 13.10 5.18
CA LYS A 123 10.83 13.12 4.16
C LYS A 123 11.93 12.12 4.56
N ILE A 124 12.04 11.01 3.84
CA ILE A 124 13.10 10.01 4.07
C ILE A 124 14.43 10.58 3.59
N ASP A 125 14.45 11.09 2.35
CA ASP A 125 15.59 11.79 1.78
C ASP A 125 15.15 12.71 0.60
N ASP A 126 16.07 13.06 -0.30
CA ASP A 126 15.74 13.94 -1.45
C ASP A 126 15.01 13.20 -2.59
N GLU A 127 14.95 11.87 -2.54
CA GLU A 127 14.27 11.02 -3.52
C GLU A 127 12.91 10.53 -3.02
N LEU A 128 12.73 10.39 -1.69
CA LEU A 128 11.60 9.67 -1.11
C LEU A 128 10.85 10.49 -0.05
N GLU A 129 9.54 10.58 -0.21
CA GLU A 129 8.64 11.18 0.77
C GLU A 129 7.42 10.28 1.03
N LEU A 130 6.98 10.21 2.28
CA LEU A 130 5.75 9.57 2.72
C LEU A 130 4.74 10.62 3.17
N CYS A 131 3.47 10.44 2.80
CA CYS A 131 2.37 11.31 3.22
C CYS A 131 1.10 10.50 3.43
N SER A 132 0.40 10.71 4.56
CA SER A 132 -0.91 10.10 4.83
C SER A 132 -2.07 10.87 4.21
N CYS A 133 -1.94 12.17 4.04
CA CYS A 133 -3.01 13.09 3.68
C CYS A 133 -4.21 13.11 4.67
N ASN A 134 -4.00 12.75 5.95
CA ASN A 134 -5.07 12.69 6.95
C ASN A 134 -5.74 14.05 7.21
N GLU A 135 -4.99 15.15 7.05
CA GLU A 135 -5.50 16.50 7.21
C GLU A 135 -6.30 17.02 6.00
N LYS A 136 -6.26 16.29 4.88
CA LYS A 136 -6.94 16.69 3.64
C LYS A 136 -8.42 16.33 3.72
N LYS A 137 -9.25 17.21 3.17
CA LYS A 137 -10.68 16.95 3.05
C LYS A 137 -10.98 16.39 1.65
N ALA A 138 -11.58 15.20 1.61
CA ALA A 138 -12.02 14.59 0.35
C ALA A 138 -13.06 15.47 -0.36
N GLN A 139 -12.89 15.67 -1.66
CA GLN A 139 -13.79 16.40 -2.55
C GLN A 139 -14.40 15.47 -3.61
N HIS A 140 -13.74 14.33 -3.85
CA HIS A 140 -14.18 13.29 -4.77
C HIS A 140 -14.62 12.05 -4.01
N PHE A 141 -15.20 11.11 -4.74
CA PHE A 141 -15.72 9.86 -4.20
C PHE A 141 -14.67 9.11 -3.36
N ALA A 142 -15.07 8.74 -2.17
CA ALA A 142 -14.37 7.79 -1.29
C ALA A 142 -15.43 7.07 -0.46
N ASP A 143 -15.28 5.77 -0.28
CA ASP A 143 -16.22 4.94 0.48
C ASP A 143 -15.45 3.85 1.22
N SER A 144 -15.86 3.51 2.43
CA SER A 144 -15.26 2.41 3.18
C SER A 144 -15.64 1.04 2.62
N PHE A 145 -16.69 0.95 1.81
CA PHE A 145 -17.23 -0.28 1.24
C PHE A 145 -17.51 -1.39 2.28
N GLY A 146 -17.83 -0.98 3.53
CA GLY A 146 -18.08 -1.90 4.64
C GLY A 146 -16.79 -2.39 5.32
N LEU A 147 -15.67 -1.71 5.08
CA LEU A 147 -14.49 -1.85 5.93
C LEU A 147 -14.69 -1.03 7.20
N ASN A 148 -14.29 -1.59 8.33
CA ASN A 148 -14.46 -1.00 9.64
C ASN A 148 -13.14 -1.01 10.41
N MET A 149 -12.96 -0.03 11.27
CA MET A 149 -11.95 -0.03 12.32
C MET A 149 -12.60 -0.35 13.67
N LEU A 150 -11.87 -1.00 14.57
CA LEU A 150 -12.29 -1.24 15.94
C LEU A 150 -11.70 -0.15 16.84
N GLN A 151 -12.57 0.63 17.49
CA GLN A 151 -12.16 1.67 18.44
C GLN A 151 -12.79 1.34 19.82
N GLY A 152 -11.98 0.91 20.77
CA GLY A 152 -12.49 0.28 22.00
C GLY A 152 -13.23 -1.01 21.65
N ASP A 153 -14.53 -1.05 21.96
CA ASP A 153 -15.43 -2.19 21.66
C ASP A 153 -16.41 -1.88 20.52
N GLU A 154 -16.25 -0.74 19.83
CA GLU A 154 -17.16 -0.30 18.79
C GLU A 154 -16.55 -0.45 17.40
N PHE A 155 -17.33 -0.97 16.45
CA PHE A 155 -17.02 -0.98 15.04
C PHE A 155 -17.49 0.33 14.39
N LEU A 156 -16.56 1.08 13.85
CA LEU A 156 -16.82 2.30 13.10
C LEU A 156 -16.39 2.12 11.65
N PRO A 157 -17.02 2.79 10.69
CA PRO A 157 -16.50 2.82 9.32
C PRO A 157 -15.03 3.21 9.34
N ASP A 158 -14.19 2.48 8.59
CA ASP A 158 -12.76 2.78 8.53
C ASP A 158 -12.55 4.17 7.92
N ASP A 159 -11.81 5.02 8.61
CA ASP A 159 -11.45 6.36 8.16
C ASP A 159 -10.14 6.39 7.38
N PHE A 160 -9.49 5.22 7.24
CA PHE A 160 -8.23 5.01 6.53
C PHE A 160 -7.08 5.91 6.98
N ARG A 161 -7.08 6.37 8.25
CA ARG A 161 -5.97 7.16 8.80
C ARG A 161 -4.64 6.41 8.80
N HIS A 162 -4.70 5.08 8.69
CA HIS A 162 -3.55 4.19 8.58
C HIS A 162 -2.97 4.11 7.16
N GLU A 163 -3.61 4.73 6.14
CA GLU A 163 -3.12 4.72 4.76
C GLU A 163 -2.10 5.85 4.53
N GLN A 164 -0.97 5.49 3.91
CA GLN A 164 0.09 6.40 3.49
C GLN A 164 0.54 6.10 2.07
N TYR A 165 1.12 7.08 1.42
CA TYR A 165 1.52 7.06 0.03
C TYR A 165 3.01 7.37 -0.09
N LEU A 166 3.72 6.63 -0.95
CA LEU A 166 5.13 6.88 -1.24
C LEU A 166 5.25 7.71 -2.51
N THR A 167 5.88 8.87 -2.39
CA THR A 167 6.30 9.67 -3.53
C THR A 167 7.78 9.45 -3.81
N ILE A 168 8.11 9.14 -5.07
CA ILE A 168 9.48 8.98 -5.57
C ILE A 168 9.76 10.10 -6.56
N PHE A 169 10.82 10.87 -6.31
CA PHE A 169 11.28 11.93 -7.21
C PHE A 169 12.41 11.42 -8.08
N GLU A 170 12.18 11.27 -9.37
CA GLU A 170 13.18 10.81 -10.33
C GLU A 170 13.17 11.63 -11.62
N LYS A 171 14.32 12.19 -12.00
CA LYS A 171 14.50 12.94 -13.26
C LYS A 171 13.47 14.06 -13.44
N GLY A 172 13.15 14.75 -12.36
CA GLY A 172 12.19 15.86 -12.37
C GLY A 172 10.72 15.41 -12.45
N ARG A 173 10.45 14.12 -12.31
CA ARG A 173 9.08 13.56 -12.24
C ARG A 173 8.75 13.11 -10.83
N LYS A 174 7.48 13.23 -10.49
CA LYS A 174 6.88 12.78 -9.25
C LYS A 174 6.09 11.50 -9.50
N VAL A 175 6.58 10.38 -9.00
CA VAL A 175 5.92 9.07 -9.11
C VAL A 175 5.30 8.73 -7.76
N LEU A 176 3.99 8.48 -7.76
CA LEU A 176 3.22 8.08 -6.59
C LEU A 176 3.00 6.58 -6.59
N LEU A 177 3.35 5.92 -5.48
CA LEU A 177 2.92 4.56 -5.19
C LEU A 177 1.81 4.59 -4.14
N SER A 178 0.69 3.92 -4.44
CA SER A 178 -0.46 3.78 -3.56
C SER A 178 -0.85 2.31 -3.45
N GLY A 179 -1.15 1.81 -2.26
CA GLY A 179 -1.63 0.44 -2.07
C GLY A 179 -3.02 0.25 -2.68
N CYS A 180 -4.04 0.78 -2.03
CA CYS A 180 -5.43 0.67 -2.44
C CYS A 180 -6.12 1.99 -2.78
N SER A 181 -5.56 3.13 -2.39
CA SER A 181 -6.18 4.44 -2.58
C SER A 181 -7.58 4.55 -1.93
N HIS A 182 -7.71 4.05 -0.69
CA HIS A 182 -8.99 4.07 0.03
C HIS A 182 -9.56 5.48 0.24
N LYS A 183 -8.69 6.50 0.34
CA LYS A 183 -9.12 7.91 0.40
C LYS A 183 -9.62 8.46 -0.94
N GLY A 184 -9.69 7.60 -1.98
CA GLY A 184 -10.14 7.91 -3.33
C GLY A 184 -9.01 8.42 -4.23
N ILE A 185 -8.80 7.73 -5.35
CA ILE A 185 -7.68 8.05 -6.27
C ILE A 185 -7.74 9.50 -6.79
N LEU A 186 -8.94 10.03 -7.09
CA LEU A 186 -9.09 11.41 -7.58
C LEU A 186 -8.69 12.44 -6.51
N ASN A 187 -9.00 12.16 -5.24
CA ASN A 187 -8.52 12.99 -4.13
C ASN A 187 -6.98 12.99 -4.06
N LEU A 188 -6.36 11.82 -4.24
CA LEU A 188 -4.89 11.70 -4.22
C LEU A 188 -4.24 12.44 -5.39
N MET A 189 -4.81 12.33 -6.59
CA MET A 189 -4.32 13.07 -7.77
C MET A 189 -4.38 14.58 -7.53
N GLU A 190 -5.47 15.09 -6.96
CA GLU A 190 -5.62 16.51 -6.64
C GLU A 190 -4.65 16.97 -5.55
N TRP A 191 -4.49 16.19 -4.47
CA TRP A 191 -3.67 16.60 -3.32
C TRP A 191 -2.18 16.49 -3.58
N LEU A 192 -1.76 15.42 -4.26
CA LEU A 192 -0.36 15.07 -4.42
C LEU A 192 0.19 15.45 -5.80
N LYS A 193 -0.65 15.60 -6.82
CA LYS A 193 -0.30 16.00 -8.18
C LYS A 193 0.90 15.24 -8.75
N PRO A 194 0.86 13.91 -8.80
CA PRO A 194 1.95 13.12 -9.37
C PRO A 194 1.93 13.20 -10.90
N ASP A 195 3.09 12.99 -11.53
CA ASP A 195 3.19 12.80 -12.98
C ASP A 195 2.82 11.37 -13.39
N ILE A 196 3.01 10.40 -12.46
CA ILE A 196 2.72 8.98 -12.64
C ILE A 196 2.16 8.45 -11.33
N CYS A 197 1.07 7.68 -11.39
CA CYS A 197 0.51 6.96 -10.25
C CYS A 197 0.49 5.46 -10.54
N ILE A 198 0.93 4.64 -9.58
CA ILE A 198 0.99 3.19 -9.69
C ILE A 198 0.41 2.59 -8.40
N GLY A 199 -0.50 1.61 -8.53
CA GLY A 199 -1.08 0.91 -7.40
C GLY A 199 -2.53 0.51 -7.60
N GLY A 200 -3.25 0.27 -6.50
CA GLY A 200 -4.67 -0.09 -6.48
C GLY A 200 -5.59 1.13 -6.29
N PHE A 201 -6.82 1.02 -6.79
CA PHE A 201 -7.80 2.13 -6.75
C PHE A 201 -9.10 1.76 -6.03
N HIS A 202 -9.15 0.57 -5.44
CA HIS A 202 -10.26 0.06 -4.63
C HIS A 202 -11.66 0.21 -5.27
N PHE A 203 -11.76 0.03 -6.60
CA PHE A 203 -13.01 0.16 -7.36
C PHE A 203 -13.80 -1.15 -7.49
N MET A 204 -13.38 -2.23 -6.84
CA MET A 204 -13.92 -3.58 -7.01
C MET A 204 -15.42 -3.70 -6.74
N LYS A 205 -16.02 -2.80 -5.96
CA LYS A 205 -17.45 -2.81 -5.65
C LYS A 205 -18.27 -1.84 -6.50
N LEU A 206 -17.62 -1.06 -7.36
CA LEU A 206 -18.32 -0.16 -8.26
C LEU A 206 -18.84 -0.90 -9.49
N ALA A 207 -20.12 -0.69 -9.81
CA ALA A 207 -20.70 -1.22 -11.03
C ALA A 207 -20.19 -0.44 -12.27
N THR A 208 -20.00 -1.15 -13.39
CA THR A 208 -19.58 -0.53 -14.66
C THR A 208 -20.71 0.19 -15.40
N CYS A 209 -21.88 0.31 -14.78
CA CYS A 209 -23.07 1.01 -15.33
C CYS A 209 -23.75 1.83 -14.23
N GLY A 210 -24.66 2.72 -14.64
CA GLY A 210 -25.38 3.61 -13.70
C GLY A 210 -24.50 4.74 -13.15
N GLU A 211 -24.77 5.17 -11.91
CA GLU A 211 -24.04 6.27 -11.27
C GLU A 211 -22.58 5.90 -10.99
N ASP A 212 -22.29 4.64 -10.61
CA ASP A 212 -20.93 4.17 -10.34
C ASP A 212 -20.02 4.32 -11.57
N ALA A 213 -20.59 4.11 -12.78
CA ALA A 213 -19.83 4.27 -14.01
C ALA A 213 -19.31 5.70 -14.21
N LYS A 214 -19.92 6.71 -13.60
CA LYS A 214 -19.43 8.10 -13.66
C LYS A 214 -18.12 8.24 -12.89
N VAL A 215 -18.02 7.64 -11.71
CA VAL A 215 -16.78 7.64 -10.91
C VAL A 215 -15.64 6.98 -11.68
N LEU A 216 -15.91 5.80 -12.29
CA LEU A 216 -14.92 5.08 -13.09
C LEU A 216 -14.49 5.88 -14.33
N GLN A 217 -15.44 6.57 -15.00
CA GLN A 217 -15.17 7.40 -16.17
C GLN A 217 -14.37 8.66 -15.81
N GLU A 218 -14.64 9.27 -14.66
CA GLU A 218 -13.90 10.41 -14.15
C GLU A 218 -12.45 9.99 -13.86
N ALA A 219 -12.25 8.90 -13.10
CA ALA A 219 -10.93 8.38 -12.80
C ALA A 219 -10.12 7.99 -14.04
N ALA A 220 -10.80 7.55 -15.13
CA ALA A 220 -10.12 7.19 -16.38
C ALA A 220 -9.73 8.38 -17.27
N ARG A 221 -10.14 9.61 -16.92
CA ARG A 221 -9.81 10.84 -17.67
C ARG A 221 -8.64 11.61 -17.08
N GLU A 222 -8.38 11.42 -15.78
CA GLU A 222 -7.29 12.04 -15.05
C GLU A 222 -5.99 11.23 -15.18
#